data_143281250bccd28c915d2d191fecbf71
#
_entry.id   143281250bccd28c915d2d191fecbf71
#
_cell.length_a   1.000
_cell.length_b   1.000
_cell.length_c   1.000
_cell.angle_alpha   90.00
_cell.angle_beta   90.00
_cell.angle_gamma   90.00
#
_symmetry.space_group_name_H-M   'P 1'
#
loop_
_entity.id
_entity.type
_entity.pdbx_description
1 polymer ?
#
loop_
_entity_poly.entity_id
_entity_poly.type
_entity_poly.pdbx_seq_one_letter_code
_entity_poly.pdbx_strand_id
1 'polypeptide(L)'
;KIFNIVDRVLREKQADDKIVLVVSAMGDTTDDLVALAKQVTSKPYGREMDRLLSTGEQVTIALMAMAFNERGQESVSLTGDQAGITSSDTFNKGRILGVDPNRVFEALDEGKIVVVAGFQGITEYGDMVTLGRGGSDTTAVALAGAMKADVCEIFTDVDGVYSTDPRVAKEAFKLEEVTYGEMLEMARLGAGVMQPRAVEM
;
A
#
# COMPACT_ATOMS: atom_id res chain seq x y z
N LYS A 1 -7.36 16.68 1.20
CA LYS A 1 -6.51 15.70 0.48
C LYS A 1 -7.34 14.47 0.04
N ILE A 2 -8.11 13.81 0.94
CA ILE A 2 -8.92 12.62 0.62
C ILE A 2 -9.84 12.88 -0.58
N PHE A 3 -10.70 13.91 -0.53
CA PHE A 3 -11.59 14.23 -1.63
C PHE A 3 -10.89 14.48 -2.97
N ASN A 4 -9.66 15.03 -2.96
CA ASN A 4 -8.91 15.21 -4.21
C ASN A 4 -8.55 13.85 -4.87
N ILE A 5 -8.24 12.84 -4.05
CA ILE A 5 -7.96 11.47 -4.54
C ILE A 5 -9.27 10.84 -5.05
N VAL A 6 -10.33 10.91 -4.25
CA VAL A 6 -11.65 10.37 -4.62
C VAL A 6 -12.15 10.99 -5.92
N ASP A 7 -12.14 12.33 -6.02
CA ASP A 7 -12.60 13.04 -7.21
C ASP A 7 -11.74 12.73 -8.45
N ARG A 8 -10.43 12.46 -8.28
CA ARG A 8 -9.55 11.98 -9.34
C ARG A 8 -9.93 10.58 -9.80
N VAL A 9 -10.04 9.64 -8.87
CA VAL A 9 -10.41 8.24 -9.18
C VAL A 9 -11.75 8.19 -9.90
N LEU A 10 -12.77 8.91 -9.40
CA LEU A 10 -14.10 8.93 -10.01
C LEU A 10 -14.11 9.57 -11.40
N ARG A 11 -13.26 10.56 -11.65
CA ARG A 11 -13.13 11.20 -12.96
C ARG A 11 -12.45 10.29 -13.99
N GLU A 12 -11.46 9.51 -13.56
CA GLU A 12 -10.67 8.63 -14.44
C GLU A 12 -11.34 7.26 -14.65
N LYS A 13 -12.21 6.83 -13.72
CA LYS A 13 -12.93 5.56 -13.77
C LYS A 13 -13.86 5.48 -15.00
N GLN A 14 -13.73 4.39 -15.75
CA GLN A 14 -14.68 4.01 -16.80
C GLN A 14 -15.82 3.14 -16.22
N ALA A 15 -16.87 2.91 -17.01
CA ALA A 15 -18.07 2.22 -16.54
C ALA A 15 -17.81 0.80 -16.02
N ASP A 16 -16.92 0.06 -16.68
CA ASP A 16 -16.63 -1.34 -16.37
C ASP A 16 -15.38 -1.55 -15.52
N ASP A 17 -14.72 -0.46 -15.09
CA ASP A 17 -13.51 -0.57 -14.29
C ASP A 17 -13.80 -1.10 -12.89
N LYS A 18 -13.08 -2.15 -12.51
CA LYS A 18 -12.98 -2.68 -11.15
C LYS A 18 -11.77 -2.06 -10.47
N ILE A 19 -11.99 -1.27 -9.43
CA ILE A 19 -10.93 -0.47 -8.81
C ILE A 19 -10.66 -0.93 -7.38
N VAL A 20 -9.38 -1.21 -7.11
CA VAL A 20 -8.86 -1.44 -5.77
C VAL A 20 -7.85 -0.33 -5.46
N LEU A 21 -8.04 0.37 -4.35
CA LEU A 21 -7.08 1.34 -3.85
C LEU A 21 -6.35 0.74 -2.65
N VAL A 22 -5.03 0.66 -2.72
CA VAL A 22 -4.19 0.37 -1.56
C VAL A 22 -3.65 1.68 -1.01
N VAL A 23 -3.89 1.95 0.26
CA VAL A 23 -3.53 3.23 0.86
C VAL A 23 -2.59 3.06 2.05
N SER A 24 -1.73 4.04 2.24
CA SER A 24 -0.87 4.20 3.42
C SER A 24 -1.54 5.05 4.48
N ALA A 25 -0.97 5.08 5.67
CA ALA A 25 -1.33 6.05 6.71
C ALA A 25 -1.17 7.49 6.19
N MET A 26 -2.02 8.40 6.67
CA MET A 26 -2.04 9.79 6.21
C MET A 26 -0.94 10.63 6.86
N GLY A 27 -0.22 11.42 6.07
CA GLY A 27 0.76 12.39 6.56
C GLY A 27 1.77 11.74 7.49
N ASP A 28 1.95 12.29 8.68
CA ASP A 28 2.94 11.85 9.67
C ASP A 28 2.37 10.84 10.69
N THR A 29 1.18 10.27 10.44
CA THR A 29 0.48 9.38 11.40
C THR A 29 1.36 8.24 11.88
N THR A 30 2.15 7.61 11.01
CA THR A 30 3.06 6.52 11.41
C THR A 30 4.13 7.01 12.39
N ASP A 31 4.71 8.18 12.15
CA ASP A 31 5.71 8.78 13.03
C ASP A 31 5.09 9.22 14.36
N ASP A 32 3.88 9.74 14.35
CA ASP A 32 3.12 10.09 15.55
C ASP A 32 2.84 8.86 16.41
N LEU A 33 2.43 7.75 15.81
CA LEU A 33 2.22 6.47 16.51
C LEU A 33 3.53 5.92 17.09
N VAL A 34 4.65 6.03 16.37
CA VAL A 34 5.98 5.69 16.89
C VAL A 34 6.36 6.59 18.08
N ALA A 35 6.12 7.89 17.97
CA ALA A 35 6.37 8.85 19.03
C ALA A 35 5.53 8.56 20.28
N LEU A 36 4.25 8.20 20.09
CA LEU A 36 3.34 7.81 21.16
C LEU A 36 3.84 6.53 21.87
N ALA A 37 4.26 5.51 21.12
CA ALA A 37 4.82 4.29 21.69
C ALA A 37 6.07 4.55 22.52
N LYS A 38 6.95 5.46 22.07
CA LYS A 38 8.17 5.85 22.80
C LYS A 38 7.89 6.57 24.13
N GLN A 39 6.71 7.14 24.33
CA GLN A 39 6.32 7.73 25.61
C GLN A 39 5.96 6.66 26.65
N VAL A 40 5.59 5.47 26.20
CA VAL A 40 5.18 4.34 27.05
C VAL A 40 6.32 3.36 27.30
N THR A 41 7.20 3.16 26.30
CA THR A 41 8.29 2.19 26.40
C THR A 41 9.56 2.68 25.70
N SER A 42 10.71 2.35 26.26
CA SER A 42 12.01 2.61 25.62
C SER A 42 12.33 1.66 24.46
N LYS A 43 11.56 0.58 24.32
CA LYS A 43 11.76 -0.44 23.28
C LYS A 43 10.43 -0.74 22.55
N PRO A 44 9.93 0.20 21.73
CA PRO A 44 8.70 0.01 20.96
C PRO A 44 8.97 -0.95 19.79
N TYR A 45 8.77 -2.24 20.00
CA TYR A 45 9.05 -3.28 19.01
C TYR A 45 8.16 -4.51 19.24
N GLY A 46 7.98 -5.31 18.18
CA GLY A 46 7.28 -6.58 18.24
C GLY A 46 5.78 -6.45 18.00
N ARG A 47 5.03 -7.45 18.43
CA ARG A 47 3.61 -7.64 18.15
C ARG A 47 2.74 -6.40 18.45
N GLU A 48 2.91 -5.80 19.61
CA GLU A 48 2.07 -4.65 20.01
C GLU A 48 2.42 -3.39 19.21
N MET A 49 3.67 -3.26 18.76
CA MET A 49 4.05 -2.17 17.86
C MET A 49 3.41 -2.31 16.49
N ASP A 50 3.39 -3.51 15.91
CA ASP A 50 2.72 -3.78 14.65
C ASP A 50 1.22 -3.52 14.74
N ARG A 51 0.60 -3.94 15.84
CA ARG A 51 -0.81 -3.67 16.10
C ARG A 51 -1.10 -2.17 16.19
N LEU A 52 -0.24 -1.41 16.85
CA LEU A 52 -0.36 0.05 16.95
C LEU A 52 -0.20 0.70 15.57
N LEU A 53 0.87 0.38 14.86
CA LEU A 53 1.17 0.99 13.56
C LEU A 53 0.08 0.72 12.53
N SER A 54 -0.48 -0.50 12.49
CA SER A 54 -1.53 -0.87 11.53
C SER A 54 -2.80 -0.02 11.65
N THR A 55 -3.01 0.65 12.78
CA THR A 55 -4.18 1.54 12.96
C THR A 55 -4.13 2.77 12.05
N GLY A 56 -2.96 3.22 11.63
CA GLY A 56 -2.80 4.36 10.74
C GLY A 56 -3.48 4.16 9.40
N GLU A 57 -3.23 3.03 8.76
CA GLU A 57 -3.89 2.65 7.51
C GLU A 57 -5.37 2.36 7.71
N GLN A 58 -5.77 1.79 8.86
CA GLN A 58 -7.18 1.53 9.17
C GLN A 58 -7.99 2.82 9.25
N VAL A 59 -7.44 3.89 9.82
CA VAL A 59 -8.07 5.21 9.77
C VAL A 59 -8.21 5.69 8.33
N THR A 60 -7.17 5.55 7.52
CA THR A 60 -7.17 6.03 6.13
C THR A 60 -8.22 5.30 5.29
N ILE A 61 -8.29 3.96 5.35
CA ILE A 61 -9.25 3.19 4.55
C ILE A 61 -10.69 3.54 4.89
N ALA A 62 -10.98 3.71 6.19
CA ALA A 62 -12.32 4.08 6.63
C ALA A 62 -12.76 5.44 6.09
N LEU A 63 -11.88 6.45 6.21
CA LEU A 63 -12.16 7.80 5.71
C LEU A 63 -12.27 7.85 4.18
N MET A 64 -11.45 7.07 3.47
CA MET A 64 -11.54 6.98 2.00
C MET A 64 -12.84 6.34 1.56
N ALA A 65 -13.25 5.23 2.16
CA ALA A 65 -14.53 4.58 1.85
C ALA A 65 -15.73 5.50 2.14
N MET A 66 -15.73 6.20 3.29
CA MET A 66 -16.74 7.21 3.59
C MET A 66 -16.78 8.31 2.52
N ALA A 67 -15.64 8.76 2.03
CA ALA A 67 -15.56 9.83 1.03
C ALA A 67 -16.07 9.38 -0.35
N PHE A 68 -15.84 8.14 -0.77
CA PHE A 68 -16.45 7.56 -1.96
C PHE A 68 -17.97 7.47 -1.83
N ASN A 69 -18.45 6.94 -0.71
CA ASN A 69 -19.89 6.83 -0.44
C ASN A 69 -20.57 8.21 -0.45
N GLU A 70 -19.94 9.25 0.10
CA GLU A 70 -20.43 10.64 0.05
C GLU A 70 -20.54 11.17 -1.38
N ARG A 71 -19.69 10.69 -2.30
CA ARG A 71 -19.74 11.00 -3.73
C ARG A 71 -20.73 10.14 -4.53
N GLY A 72 -21.48 9.27 -3.86
CA GLY A 72 -22.46 8.39 -4.49
C GLY A 72 -21.89 7.14 -5.15
N GLN A 73 -20.60 6.84 -4.92
CA GLN A 73 -19.97 5.61 -5.36
C GLN A 73 -19.84 4.65 -4.18
N GLU A 74 -20.53 3.53 -4.22
CA GLU A 74 -20.41 2.50 -3.18
C GLU A 74 -18.94 2.05 -3.04
N SER A 75 -18.49 1.97 -1.81
CA SER A 75 -17.14 1.58 -1.47
C SER A 75 -17.10 0.83 -0.14
N VAL A 76 -16.13 -0.07 -0.02
CA VAL A 76 -15.84 -0.83 1.20
C VAL A 76 -14.37 -0.74 1.55
N SER A 77 -14.08 -0.61 2.85
CA SER A 77 -12.72 -0.66 3.38
C SER A 77 -12.40 -2.05 3.90
N LEU A 78 -11.22 -2.56 3.57
CA LEU A 78 -10.72 -3.85 4.03
C LEU A 78 -9.33 -3.68 4.66
N THR A 79 -9.14 -4.26 5.83
CA THR A 79 -7.81 -4.44 6.43
C THR A 79 -7.01 -5.46 5.64
N GLY A 80 -5.69 -5.58 5.89
CA GLY A 80 -4.86 -6.54 5.15
C GLY A 80 -5.33 -7.98 5.27
N ASP A 81 -5.75 -8.42 6.47
CA ASP A 81 -6.33 -9.74 6.70
C ASP A 81 -7.67 -9.92 5.97
N GLN A 82 -8.52 -8.91 5.98
CA GLN A 82 -9.79 -8.94 5.27
C GLN A 82 -9.63 -8.99 3.75
N ALA A 83 -8.54 -8.41 3.23
CA ALA A 83 -8.13 -8.52 1.83
C ALA A 83 -7.38 -9.83 1.52
N GLY A 84 -7.25 -10.72 2.51
CA GLY A 84 -6.64 -12.04 2.38
C GLY A 84 -5.11 -12.06 2.38
N ILE A 85 -4.45 -11.03 2.88
CA ILE A 85 -2.99 -10.93 2.91
C ILE A 85 -2.46 -11.70 4.11
N THR A 86 -1.81 -12.84 3.84
CA THR A 86 -1.09 -13.63 4.84
C THR A 86 0.38 -13.24 4.89
N SER A 87 0.95 -13.20 6.08
CA SER A 87 2.34 -12.80 6.30
C SER A 87 3.09 -13.77 7.20
N SER A 88 4.43 -13.71 7.13
CA SER A 88 5.29 -14.37 8.10
C SER A 88 5.08 -13.78 9.50
N ASP A 89 5.47 -14.52 10.52
CA ASP A 89 5.41 -14.14 11.95
C ASP A 89 6.55 -13.22 12.42
N THR A 90 7.25 -12.60 11.47
CA THR A 90 8.37 -11.70 11.76
C THR A 90 7.86 -10.28 11.98
N PHE A 91 7.59 -9.93 13.24
CA PHE A 91 7.09 -8.61 13.60
C PHE A 91 7.99 -7.46 13.10
N ASN A 92 7.37 -6.34 12.72
CA ASN A 92 7.96 -5.13 12.16
C ASN A 92 8.66 -5.30 10.79
N LYS A 93 8.74 -6.51 10.24
CA LYS A 93 9.37 -6.84 8.96
C LYS A 93 8.72 -8.05 8.28
N GLY A 94 7.41 -8.20 8.41
CA GLY A 94 6.65 -9.29 7.80
C GLY A 94 6.91 -9.40 6.30
N ARG A 95 6.80 -10.61 5.80
CA ARG A 95 6.81 -10.90 4.36
C ARG A 95 5.46 -11.45 3.97
N ILE A 96 4.92 -11.02 2.86
CA ILE A 96 3.70 -11.61 2.30
C ILE A 96 4.04 -13.05 1.90
N LEU A 97 3.26 -14.00 2.40
CA LEU A 97 3.36 -15.43 2.09
C LEU A 97 2.33 -15.84 1.05
N GLY A 98 1.22 -15.13 1.00
CA GLY A 98 0.14 -15.38 0.04
C GLY A 98 -0.93 -14.31 0.12
N VAL A 99 -1.75 -14.27 -0.91
CA VAL A 99 -2.92 -13.40 -1.00
C VAL A 99 -4.10 -14.23 -1.48
N ASP A 100 -5.19 -14.22 -0.72
CA ASP A 100 -6.49 -14.77 -1.12
C ASP A 100 -7.49 -13.62 -1.33
N PRO A 101 -7.65 -13.12 -2.56
CA PRO A 101 -8.43 -11.93 -2.84
C PRO A 101 -9.94 -12.17 -2.98
N ASN A 102 -10.48 -13.30 -2.54
CA ASN A 102 -11.90 -13.66 -2.76
C ASN A 102 -12.86 -12.59 -2.26
N ARG A 103 -12.64 -12.06 -1.06
CA ARG A 103 -13.49 -10.98 -0.50
C ARG A 103 -13.36 -9.67 -1.28
N VAL A 104 -12.20 -9.41 -1.87
CA VAL A 104 -12.00 -8.25 -2.76
C VAL A 104 -12.82 -8.43 -4.02
N PHE A 105 -12.78 -9.62 -4.65
CA PHE A 105 -13.58 -9.93 -5.84
C PHE A 105 -15.07 -9.84 -5.57
N GLU A 106 -15.56 -10.38 -4.46
CA GLU A 106 -16.97 -10.29 -4.07
C GLU A 106 -17.44 -8.84 -4.02
N ALA A 107 -16.68 -7.96 -3.39
CA ALA A 107 -17.03 -6.53 -3.31
C ALA A 107 -16.97 -5.82 -4.67
N LEU A 108 -15.99 -6.16 -5.51
CA LEU A 108 -15.90 -5.63 -6.88
C LEU A 108 -17.05 -6.10 -7.76
N ASP A 109 -17.51 -7.35 -7.61
CA ASP A 109 -18.65 -7.91 -8.36
C ASP A 109 -19.99 -7.28 -7.94
N GLU A 110 -20.05 -6.75 -6.72
CA GLU A 110 -21.16 -5.92 -6.25
C GLU A 110 -21.09 -4.45 -6.77
N GLY A 111 -20.09 -4.12 -7.59
CA GLY A 111 -19.89 -2.76 -8.15
C GLY A 111 -19.24 -1.75 -7.19
N LYS A 112 -18.68 -2.22 -6.08
CA LYS A 112 -18.00 -1.37 -5.09
C LYS A 112 -16.57 -1.07 -5.48
N ILE A 113 -16.08 0.11 -5.11
CA ILE A 113 -14.64 0.40 -5.02
C ILE A 113 -14.13 -0.19 -3.71
N VAL A 114 -13.02 -0.95 -3.78
CA VAL A 114 -12.42 -1.56 -2.60
C VAL A 114 -11.21 -0.75 -2.15
N VAL A 115 -11.19 -0.34 -0.88
CA VAL A 115 -10.06 0.38 -0.29
C VAL A 115 -9.36 -0.54 0.72
N VAL A 116 -8.11 -0.89 0.43
CA VAL A 116 -7.33 -1.85 1.22
C VAL A 116 -6.26 -1.13 2.02
N ALA A 117 -6.13 -1.49 3.29
CA ALA A 117 -5.01 -1.05 4.13
C ALA A 117 -3.72 -1.69 3.64
N GLY A 118 -2.80 -0.87 3.15
CA GLY A 118 -1.44 -1.31 2.85
C GLY A 118 -0.63 -1.61 4.09
N PHE A 119 0.64 -2.00 3.92
CA PHE A 119 1.62 -2.13 4.99
C PHE A 119 1.37 -3.26 6.00
N GLN A 120 0.27 -3.98 5.95
CA GLN A 120 -0.14 -4.95 6.96
C GLN A 120 -0.62 -6.28 6.38
N GLY A 121 -0.41 -7.36 7.11
CA GLY A 121 -0.94 -8.69 6.85
C GLY A 121 -1.19 -9.43 8.16
N ILE A 122 -1.67 -10.67 8.07
CA ILE A 122 -1.98 -11.50 9.23
C ILE A 122 -1.12 -12.77 9.24
N THR A 123 -0.63 -13.17 10.41
CA THR A 123 0.04 -14.45 10.59
C THR A 123 -0.97 -15.60 10.64
N GLU A 124 -0.48 -16.84 10.54
CA GLU A 124 -1.31 -18.03 10.75
C GLU A 124 -1.96 -18.10 12.14
N TYR A 125 -1.39 -17.40 13.12
CA TYR A 125 -1.91 -17.31 14.50
C TYR A 125 -2.95 -16.18 14.69
N GLY A 126 -3.26 -15.42 13.64
CA GLY A 126 -4.19 -14.29 13.70
C GLY A 126 -3.58 -13.00 14.24
N ASP A 127 -2.26 -12.88 14.30
CA ASP A 127 -1.58 -11.67 14.71
C ASP A 127 -1.33 -10.73 13.53
N MET A 128 -1.61 -9.44 13.75
CA MET A 128 -1.29 -8.39 12.79
C MET A 128 0.22 -8.16 12.72
N VAL A 129 0.76 -8.12 11.50
CA VAL A 129 2.18 -7.86 11.25
C VAL A 129 2.33 -6.76 10.21
N THR A 130 3.27 -5.84 10.46
CA THR A 130 3.63 -4.80 9.49
C THR A 130 4.74 -5.27 8.55
N LEU A 131 4.65 -4.85 7.28
CA LEU A 131 5.54 -5.33 6.22
C LEU A 131 6.87 -4.55 6.12
N GLY A 132 7.05 -3.55 6.96
CA GLY A 132 8.23 -2.68 6.93
C GLY A 132 8.18 -1.65 5.79
N ARG A 133 9.33 -1.01 5.50
CA ARG A 133 9.41 0.08 4.49
C ARG A 133 8.93 -0.38 3.12
N GLY A 134 8.16 0.47 2.43
CA GLY A 134 7.54 0.15 1.14
C GLY A 134 6.45 -0.91 1.23
N GLY A 135 5.92 -1.16 2.44
CA GLY A 135 4.92 -2.18 2.67
C GLY A 135 3.62 -1.95 1.90
N SER A 136 3.19 -0.70 1.71
CA SER A 136 1.99 -0.39 0.92
C SER A 136 2.19 -0.69 -0.56
N ASP A 137 3.36 -0.35 -1.14
CA ASP A 137 3.68 -0.69 -2.53
C ASP A 137 3.74 -2.21 -2.70
N THR A 138 4.38 -2.92 -1.75
CA THR A 138 4.44 -4.38 -1.73
C THR A 138 3.02 -4.97 -1.66
N THR A 139 2.13 -4.41 -0.85
CA THR A 139 0.73 -4.81 -0.77
C THR A 139 0.01 -4.61 -2.10
N ALA A 140 0.19 -3.45 -2.74
CA ALA A 140 -0.46 -3.12 -4.01
C ALA A 140 -0.03 -4.10 -5.12
N VAL A 141 1.27 -4.34 -5.25
CA VAL A 141 1.82 -5.27 -6.26
C VAL A 141 1.38 -6.72 -5.98
N ALA A 142 1.40 -7.17 -4.72
CA ALA A 142 0.96 -8.51 -4.35
C ALA A 142 -0.52 -8.74 -4.66
N LEU A 143 -1.38 -7.78 -4.35
CA LEU A 143 -2.80 -7.82 -4.70
C LEU A 143 -3.00 -7.81 -6.21
N ALA A 144 -2.33 -6.91 -6.93
CA ALA A 144 -2.42 -6.83 -8.39
C ALA A 144 -2.03 -8.16 -9.05
N GLY A 145 -0.94 -8.79 -8.60
CA GLY A 145 -0.50 -10.09 -9.10
C GLY A 145 -1.49 -11.22 -8.79
N ALA A 146 -1.99 -11.30 -7.54
CA ALA A 146 -2.95 -12.32 -7.13
C ALA A 146 -4.30 -12.17 -7.85
N MET A 147 -4.72 -10.95 -8.13
CA MET A 147 -5.96 -10.64 -8.84
C MET A 147 -5.81 -10.67 -10.36
N LYS A 148 -4.59 -10.77 -10.87
CA LYS A 148 -4.28 -10.61 -12.31
C LYS A 148 -4.84 -9.30 -12.87
N ALA A 149 -4.58 -8.21 -12.14
CA ALA A 149 -5.02 -6.89 -12.56
C ALA A 149 -4.35 -6.49 -13.89
N ASP A 150 -5.09 -5.76 -14.72
CA ASP A 150 -4.56 -5.27 -16.00
C ASP A 150 -3.46 -4.24 -15.79
N VAL A 151 -3.58 -3.42 -14.73
CA VAL A 151 -2.65 -2.34 -14.39
C VAL A 151 -2.50 -2.23 -12.86
N CYS A 152 -1.30 -1.95 -12.40
CA CYS A 152 -1.00 -1.50 -11.04
C CYS A 152 -0.30 -0.15 -11.10
N GLU A 153 -0.96 0.90 -10.63
CA GLU A 153 -0.42 2.25 -10.61
C GLU A 153 0.06 2.61 -9.21
N ILE A 154 1.29 3.08 -9.10
CA ILE A 154 1.89 3.56 -7.84
C ILE A 154 1.96 5.08 -7.89
N PHE A 155 1.21 5.74 -7.02
CA PHE A 155 1.22 7.20 -6.85
C PHE A 155 2.16 7.57 -5.71
N THR A 156 3.12 8.42 -6.01
CA THR A 156 4.18 8.85 -5.09
C THR A 156 4.39 10.36 -5.19
N ASP A 157 5.26 10.91 -4.36
CA ASP A 157 5.63 12.32 -4.32
C ASP A 157 6.75 12.71 -5.32
N VAL A 158 7.21 11.72 -6.10
CA VAL A 158 8.15 11.93 -7.22
C VAL A 158 7.44 11.68 -8.55
N ASP A 159 7.92 12.33 -9.61
CA ASP A 159 7.28 12.30 -10.92
C ASP A 159 7.72 11.13 -11.80
N GLY A 160 8.53 10.22 -11.29
CA GLY A 160 8.92 8.98 -11.95
C GLY A 160 10.32 8.49 -11.59
N VAL A 161 10.77 7.49 -12.35
CA VAL A 161 12.10 6.90 -12.24
C VAL A 161 13.06 7.63 -13.19
N TYR A 162 14.23 8.00 -12.69
CA TYR A 162 15.28 8.69 -13.46
C TYR A 162 16.50 7.80 -13.68
N SER A 163 17.28 8.09 -14.72
CA SER A 163 18.53 7.40 -15.02
C SER A 163 19.55 7.47 -13.89
N THR A 164 19.50 8.53 -13.08
CA THR A 164 20.23 8.74 -11.82
C THR A 164 19.51 9.81 -11.01
N ASP A 165 19.95 10.11 -9.79
CA ASP A 165 19.34 11.15 -8.95
C ASP A 165 19.50 12.54 -9.60
N PRO A 166 18.38 13.20 -10.03
CA PRO A 166 18.45 14.52 -10.69
C PRO A 166 18.93 15.63 -9.77
N ARG A 167 18.95 15.42 -8.44
CA ARG A 167 19.52 16.36 -7.47
C ARG A 167 21.05 16.32 -7.47
N VAL A 168 21.65 15.21 -7.94
CA VAL A 168 23.08 14.97 -7.99
C VAL A 168 23.65 15.20 -9.39
N ALA A 169 22.97 14.68 -10.40
CA ALA A 169 23.40 14.79 -11.80
C ALA A 169 22.39 15.58 -12.63
N LYS A 170 22.82 16.71 -13.16
CA LYS A 170 21.95 17.61 -13.96
C LYS A 170 21.52 17.00 -15.29
N GLU A 171 22.28 16.04 -15.79
CA GLU A 171 22.03 15.29 -17.02
C GLU A 171 21.05 14.12 -16.81
N ALA A 172 20.56 13.92 -15.59
CA ALA A 172 19.55 12.89 -15.30
C ALA A 172 18.29 13.14 -16.13
N PHE A 173 17.81 12.08 -16.78
CA PHE A 173 16.57 12.12 -17.53
C PHE A 173 15.58 11.08 -16.98
N LYS A 174 14.30 11.37 -17.10
CA LYS A 174 13.23 10.48 -16.71
C LYS A 174 13.16 9.32 -17.69
N LEU A 175 13.02 8.11 -17.14
CA LEU A 175 12.81 6.89 -17.91
C LEU A 175 11.32 6.77 -18.23
N GLU A 176 10.99 6.56 -19.49
CA GLU A 176 9.60 6.31 -19.91
C GLU A 176 9.18 4.88 -19.58
N GLU A 177 10.10 3.93 -19.77
CA GLU A 177 9.94 2.52 -19.47
C GLU A 177 11.21 1.96 -18.82
N VAL A 178 11.03 0.97 -17.94
CA VAL A 178 12.11 0.24 -17.29
C VAL A 178 11.65 -1.19 -17.06
N THR A 179 12.51 -2.15 -17.32
CA THR A 179 12.20 -3.56 -17.04
C THR A 179 12.23 -3.84 -15.54
N TYR A 180 11.53 -4.90 -15.11
CA TYR A 180 11.57 -5.33 -13.69
C TYR A 180 12.99 -5.62 -13.19
N GLY A 181 13.85 -6.22 -14.06
CA GLY A 181 15.24 -6.49 -13.72
C GLY A 181 16.05 -5.20 -13.50
N GLU A 182 15.94 -4.24 -14.39
CA GLU A 182 16.58 -2.93 -14.25
C GLU A 182 16.07 -2.17 -13.02
N MET A 183 14.74 -2.14 -12.81
CA MET A 183 14.16 -1.50 -11.64
C MET A 183 14.65 -2.14 -10.33
N LEU A 184 14.80 -3.47 -10.30
CA LEU A 184 15.32 -4.19 -9.14
C LEU A 184 16.77 -3.81 -8.84
N GLU A 185 17.63 -3.77 -9.86
CA GLU A 185 19.02 -3.33 -9.69
C GLU A 185 19.10 -1.86 -9.23
N MET A 186 18.33 -0.98 -9.84
CA MET A 186 18.24 0.42 -9.42
C MET A 186 17.78 0.56 -7.96
N ALA A 187 16.74 -0.18 -7.55
CA ALA A 187 16.23 -0.16 -6.18
C ALA A 187 17.26 -0.69 -5.16
N ARG A 188 18.02 -1.73 -5.51
CA ARG A 188 19.12 -2.27 -4.69
C ARG A 188 20.29 -1.30 -4.55
N LEU A 189 20.55 -0.51 -5.58
CA LEU A 189 21.62 0.49 -5.59
C LEU A 189 21.22 1.85 -5.01
N GLY A 190 19.98 1.99 -4.54
CA GLY A 190 19.54 3.18 -3.80
C GLY A 190 18.51 4.06 -4.51
N ALA A 191 17.99 3.66 -5.66
CA ALA A 191 16.84 4.34 -6.26
C ALA A 191 15.60 4.13 -5.38
N GLY A 192 15.29 5.13 -4.53
CA GLY A 192 14.28 5.03 -3.49
C GLY A 192 12.83 5.12 -3.94
N VAL A 193 12.55 5.16 -5.25
CA VAL A 193 11.18 5.27 -5.78
C VAL A 193 10.37 4.01 -5.45
N MET A 194 10.95 2.83 -5.66
CA MET A 194 10.36 1.55 -5.29
C MET A 194 11.28 0.78 -4.35
N GLN A 195 10.70 0.09 -3.39
CA GLN A 195 11.47 -0.82 -2.56
C GLN A 195 11.73 -2.14 -3.31
N PRO A 196 12.94 -2.75 -3.19
CA PRO A 196 13.25 -4.01 -3.89
C PRO A 196 12.20 -5.10 -3.69
N ARG A 197 11.63 -5.19 -2.49
CA ARG A 197 10.59 -6.18 -2.17
C ARG A 197 9.31 -6.03 -3.00
N ALA A 198 8.95 -4.81 -3.38
CA ALA A 198 7.78 -4.58 -4.22
C ALA A 198 8.06 -4.96 -5.68
N VAL A 199 9.31 -4.83 -6.13
CA VAL A 199 9.71 -5.20 -7.50
C VAL A 199 9.90 -6.72 -7.65
N GLU A 200 10.26 -7.42 -6.56
CA GLU A 200 10.47 -8.88 -6.51
C GLU A 200 9.15 -9.69 -6.42
N MET A 201 8.02 -9.05 -6.12
CA MET A 201 6.69 -9.70 -6.04
C MET A 201 6.13 -10.04 -7.41
#